data_ff06e476bf1fde5f4e71a1fcafeecd09
#
_entry.id   ff06e476bf1fde5f4e71a1fcafeecd09
#
_cell.length_a   1.000
_cell.length_b   1.000
_cell.length_c   1.000
_cell.angle_alpha   90.00
_cell.angle_beta   90.00
_cell.angle_gamma   90.00
#
_symmetry.space_group_name_H-M   'P 1'
#
loop_
_entity.id
_entity.type
_entity.pdbx_description
1 polymer ?
#
loop_
_entity_poly.entity_id
_entity_poly.type
_entity_poly.pdbx_seq_one_letter_code
_entity_poly.pdbx_strand_id
1 'polypeptide(L)'
;MSYENYRVEVLPLSVIDKGKRYREDYKDVHALARGIEEKGLINPIAVYERPDPIDEDPYLLLAGGRRLKAHEVLKIDQIPCRIYDKELTDLQIRGIELEENLNREDLNYIEEINLKKEIHELQVAIYGKKVSTSPDAPGHSMRDTANLLNIAPASLSRDLKIADAMQKFPELQWDRIKNKQDAFKLVTSIEGSIGRMQTAKIVEAKIGSTDKQKKTLFDAYNINDFFVGIESLPNSCFDLVEIDPPYAIDLQKVKKGYNYEGYNEVPVEEYPEFIQSVLAACYTKMADNSWIILWFGPDPWYSDMHKWLEGAGFNTTGLVGIWAKGADPEGTDIIESCSGQTHMPNSRLANAYEMFYYAWKGTPTLGKPGSSNVFGFKPVPASRKSHPTERPLELMSDILTTFGVEGSRVLVPFAGSGNTLISAIQSKMFPIGFDLTQAYKDSYIIKVDAMF
;
A
#
# COMPACT_ATOMS: atom_id res chain seq x y z
N MET A 1 11.15 -36.72 2.69
CA MET A 1 12.29 -37.54 3.06
C MET A 1 13.25 -36.61 3.73
N SER A 2 13.62 -36.89 4.99
CA SER A 2 14.72 -36.17 5.61
C SER A 2 16.00 -36.62 4.87
N TYR A 3 16.87 -35.68 4.56
CA TYR A 3 18.23 -35.97 4.03
C TYR A 3 19.10 -36.62 5.14
N GLU A 4 18.54 -37.64 5.81
CA GLU A 4 19.13 -38.25 7.00
C GLU A 4 20.23 -39.29 6.68
N ASN A 5 20.43 -39.64 5.41
CA ASN A 5 21.46 -40.52 5.00
C ASN A 5 22.76 -39.76 4.73
N TYR A 6 23.40 -39.31 5.78
CA TYR A 6 24.78 -38.84 5.73
C TYR A 6 25.62 -39.58 6.76
N ARG A 7 26.90 -39.76 6.46
CA ARG A 7 27.90 -40.20 7.43
C ARG A 7 28.77 -39.02 7.88
N VAL A 8 29.30 -39.06 9.05
CA VAL A 8 30.21 -38.02 9.57
C VAL A 8 31.63 -38.58 9.62
N GLU A 9 32.50 -37.94 8.87
CA GLU A 9 33.94 -38.31 8.83
C GLU A 9 34.81 -37.05 8.84
N VAL A 10 36.06 -37.19 9.22
CA VAL A 10 37.06 -36.12 9.14
C VAL A 10 37.81 -36.27 7.82
N LEU A 11 37.76 -35.28 6.96
CA LEU A 11 38.37 -35.29 5.65
C LEU A 11 39.54 -34.28 5.57
N PRO A 12 40.60 -34.60 4.78
CA PRO A 12 41.60 -33.61 4.42
C PRO A 12 40.96 -32.48 3.57
N LEU A 13 41.39 -31.23 3.78
CA LEU A 13 40.90 -30.10 2.98
C LEU A 13 41.26 -30.27 1.49
N SER A 14 42.36 -30.96 1.19
CA SER A 14 42.85 -31.16 -0.17
C SER A 14 41.98 -32.03 -1.06
N VAL A 15 41.04 -32.81 -0.51
CA VAL A 15 40.10 -33.66 -1.28
C VAL A 15 38.74 -33.06 -1.47
N ILE A 16 38.56 -31.79 -1.07
CA ILE A 16 37.27 -31.08 -1.11
C ILE A 16 37.30 -30.00 -2.20
N ASP A 17 36.63 -30.25 -3.30
CA ASP A 17 36.34 -29.22 -4.30
C ASP A 17 35.42 -28.16 -3.73
N LYS A 18 35.86 -26.92 -3.78
CA LYS A 18 35.11 -25.76 -3.27
C LYS A 18 33.94 -25.32 -4.18
N GLY A 19 33.96 -25.81 -5.43
CA GLY A 19 32.95 -25.43 -6.44
C GLY A 19 33.01 -23.97 -6.85
N LYS A 20 32.27 -23.64 -7.93
CA LYS A 20 32.21 -22.26 -8.52
C LYS A 20 31.59 -21.19 -7.62
N ARG A 21 30.92 -21.59 -6.54
CA ARG A 21 30.19 -20.71 -5.62
C ARG A 21 30.96 -20.36 -4.35
N TYR A 22 32.11 -20.91 -4.17
CA TYR A 22 32.97 -20.58 -3.04
C TYR A 22 33.43 -19.14 -3.12
N ARG A 23 33.18 -18.37 -2.03
CA ARG A 23 33.63 -16.98 -1.93
C ARG A 23 35.02 -16.94 -1.31
N GLU A 24 35.92 -16.19 -1.90
CA GLU A 24 37.26 -15.98 -1.31
C GLU A 24 37.21 -15.00 -0.13
N ASP A 25 36.24 -14.04 -0.18
CA ASP A 25 36.07 -13.05 0.88
C ASP A 25 34.79 -13.32 1.68
N TYR A 26 34.94 -13.76 2.90
CA TYR A 26 33.91 -13.94 3.89
C TYR A 26 34.12 -12.96 5.03
N LYS A 27 33.10 -12.16 5.36
CA LYS A 27 33.11 -11.26 6.53
C LYS A 27 33.36 -12.06 7.80
N ASP A 28 34.20 -11.54 8.71
CA ASP A 28 34.49 -12.12 10.04
C ASP A 28 35.03 -13.52 10.09
N VAL A 29 35.77 -14.00 9.07
CA VAL A 29 36.40 -15.29 9.09
C VAL A 29 37.42 -15.41 10.24
N HIS A 30 38.16 -14.36 10.56
CA HIS A 30 39.14 -14.36 11.65
C HIS A 30 38.48 -14.48 13.04
N ALA A 31 37.29 -13.91 13.25
CA ALA A 31 36.55 -14.12 14.50
C ALA A 31 36.05 -15.56 14.62
N LEU A 32 35.55 -16.14 13.53
CA LEU A 32 35.15 -17.55 13.49
C LEU A 32 36.35 -18.47 13.71
N ALA A 33 37.51 -18.19 13.09
CA ALA A 33 38.74 -18.96 13.25
C ALA A 33 39.17 -19.00 14.74
N ARG A 34 39.20 -17.86 15.42
CA ARG A 34 39.50 -17.82 16.88
C ARG A 34 38.51 -18.68 17.69
N GLY A 35 37.17 -18.57 17.36
CA GLY A 35 36.21 -19.43 18.05
C GLY A 35 36.41 -20.92 17.82
N ILE A 36 36.83 -21.32 16.61
CA ILE A 36 37.16 -22.72 16.28
C ILE A 36 38.46 -23.17 17.01
N GLU A 37 39.46 -22.32 17.09
CA GLU A 37 40.69 -22.58 17.82
C GLU A 37 40.43 -22.80 19.31
N GLU A 38 39.55 -22.02 19.93
CA GLU A 38 39.24 -22.10 21.36
C GLU A 38 38.30 -23.27 21.72
N LYS A 39 37.31 -23.57 20.88
CA LYS A 39 36.19 -24.47 21.24
C LYS A 39 36.03 -25.67 20.31
N GLY A 40 36.85 -25.75 19.26
CA GLY A 40 36.68 -26.72 18.19
C GLY A 40 35.53 -26.37 17.22
N LEU A 41 35.42 -27.12 16.14
CA LEU A 41 34.30 -26.97 15.18
C LEU A 41 33.06 -27.70 15.70
N ILE A 42 32.03 -26.95 16.08
CA ILE A 42 30.78 -27.50 16.65
C ILE A 42 29.95 -28.22 15.58
N ASN A 43 29.81 -27.60 14.40
CA ASN A 43 28.97 -28.13 13.32
C ASN A 43 29.88 -28.54 12.13
N PRO A 44 29.86 -29.81 11.68
CA PRO A 44 30.58 -30.26 10.48
C PRO A 44 30.13 -29.49 9.24
N ILE A 45 31.01 -29.33 8.25
CA ILE A 45 30.65 -28.88 6.92
C ILE A 45 29.86 -29.95 6.17
N ALA A 46 29.11 -29.58 5.13
CA ALA A 46 28.37 -30.53 4.29
C ALA A 46 29.09 -30.70 2.95
N VAL A 47 29.34 -31.97 2.57
CA VAL A 47 29.98 -32.32 1.32
C VAL A 47 29.18 -33.41 0.59
N TYR A 48 29.22 -33.40 -0.72
CA TYR A 48 28.66 -34.44 -1.58
C TYR A 48 29.78 -35.32 -2.16
N GLU A 49 29.67 -36.63 -2.01
CA GLU A 49 30.60 -37.55 -2.59
C GLU A 49 30.27 -37.83 -4.05
N ARG A 50 31.08 -37.35 -4.99
CA ARG A 50 30.87 -37.48 -6.44
C ARG A 50 31.08 -38.92 -6.90
N PRO A 51 30.19 -39.45 -7.78
CA PRO A 51 30.40 -40.75 -8.42
C PRO A 51 31.68 -40.78 -9.25
N ASP A 52 31.93 -39.69 -9.98
CA ASP A 52 33.10 -39.50 -10.81
C ASP A 52 33.92 -38.30 -10.27
N PRO A 53 35.05 -38.52 -9.62
CA PRO A 53 35.89 -37.43 -9.10
C PRO A 53 36.39 -36.52 -10.23
N ILE A 54 36.39 -35.23 -9.98
CA ILE A 54 36.95 -34.20 -10.87
C ILE A 54 38.32 -33.81 -10.27
N ASP A 55 39.39 -33.87 -11.05
CA ASP A 55 40.77 -33.47 -10.63
C ASP A 55 41.23 -34.10 -9.30
N GLU A 56 40.89 -35.37 -9.05
CA GLU A 56 41.17 -36.10 -7.83
C GLU A 56 40.41 -35.64 -6.58
N ASP A 57 39.46 -34.69 -6.72
CA ASP A 57 38.63 -34.20 -5.61
C ASP A 57 37.28 -34.94 -5.57
N PRO A 58 37.17 -35.99 -4.74
CA PRO A 58 35.96 -36.81 -4.67
C PRO A 58 34.80 -36.14 -3.97
N TYR A 59 35.03 -35.04 -3.25
CA TYR A 59 34.01 -34.37 -2.45
C TYR A 59 33.75 -32.95 -2.94
N LEU A 60 32.48 -32.61 -3.21
CA LEU A 60 32.06 -31.28 -3.53
C LEU A 60 31.51 -30.57 -2.27
N LEU A 61 31.99 -29.39 -1.94
CA LEU A 61 31.47 -28.59 -0.85
C LEU A 61 30.02 -28.14 -1.18
N LEU A 62 29.06 -28.56 -0.36
CA LEU A 62 27.66 -28.11 -0.42
C LEU A 62 27.43 -26.93 0.50
N ALA A 63 27.97 -26.97 1.72
CA ALA A 63 27.71 -25.98 2.74
C ALA A 63 28.84 -25.86 3.74
N GLY A 64 29.03 -24.66 4.30
CA GLY A 64 30.09 -24.43 5.30
C GLY A 64 31.34 -23.73 4.78
N GLY A 65 31.29 -22.99 3.68
CA GLY A 65 32.43 -22.29 3.09
C GLY A 65 33.20 -21.39 4.06
N ARG A 66 32.51 -20.68 4.97
CA ARG A 66 33.15 -19.86 6.03
C ARG A 66 33.97 -20.74 7.00
N ARG A 67 33.44 -21.91 7.37
CA ARG A 67 34.12 -22.88 8.26
C ARG A 67 35.33 -23.49 7.59
N LEU A 68 35.22 -23.85 6.32
CA LEU A 68 36.34 -24.31 5.50
C LEU A 68 37.43 -23.24 5.43
N LYS A 69 37.07 -21.99 5.13
CA LYS A 69 38.00 -20.86 5.07
C LYS A 69 38.69 -20.58 6.42
N ALA A 70 37.95 -20.73 7.52
CA ALA A 70 38.53 -20.59 8.85
C ALA A 70 39.59 -21.66 9.14
N HIS A 71 39.40 -22.92 8.70
CA HIS A 71 40.42 -23.99 8.82
C HIS A 71 41.66 -23.68 7.98
N GLU A 72 41.47 -23.14 6.76
CA GLU A 72 42.62 -22.69 5.94
C GLU A 72 43.42 -21.56 6.64
N VAL A 73 42.74 -20.58 7.26
CA VAL A 73 43.40 -19.51 8.02
C VAL A 73 44.17 -20.06 9.23
N LEU A 74 43.60 -21.05 9.90
CA LEU A 74 44.23 -21.72 11.04
C LEU A 74 45.33 -22.74 10.63
N LYS A 75 45.46 -23.01 9.32
CA LYS A 75 46.37 -24.04 8.78
C LYS A 75 46.06 -25.43 9.36
N ILE A 76 44.79 -25.74 9.57
CA ILE A 76 44.32 -27.08 9.99
C ILE A 76 43.96 -27.83 8.72
N ASP A 77 44.68 -28.94 8.47
CA ASP A 77 44.56 -29.70 7.22
C ASP A 77 43.36 -30.64 7.16
N GLN A 78 42.61 -30.81 8.24
CA GLN A 78 41.48 -31.73 8.34
C GLN A 78 40.26 -31.02 8.88
N ILE A 79 39.06 -31.42 8.40
CA ILE A 79 37.81 -30.83 8.82
C ILE A 79 36.70 -31.89 8.97
N PRO A 80 35.87 -31.86 10.03
CA PRO A 80 34.70 -32.72 10.15
C PRO A 80 33.67 -32.42 9.07
N CYS A 81 33.22 -33.47 8.37
CA CYS A 81 32.29 -33.37 7.24
C CYS A 81 31.07 -34.26 7.46
N ARG A 82 29.88 -33.75 7.08
CA ARG A 82 28.71 -34.58 6.77
C ARG A 82 28.78 -34.93 5.30
N ILE A 83 28.94 -36.23 5.02
CA ILE A 83 29.10 -36.73 3.65
C ILE A 83 27.77 -37.29 3.20
N TYR A 84 27.20 -36.67 2.15
CA TYR A 84 25.94 -37.11 1.54
C TYR A 84 26.22 -38.19 0.49
N ASP A 85 25.22 -39.07 0.31
CA ASP A 85 25.34 -40.26 -0.53
C ASP A 85 25.51 -39.91 -2.02
N LYS A 86 26.14 -40.88 -2.75
CA LYS A 86 26.36 -40.79 -4.21
C LYS A 86 25.10 -40.83 -5.08
N GLU A 87 23.95 -41.15 -4.47
CA GLU A 87 22.68 -41.22 -5.18
C GLU A 87 21.93 -39.87 -5.27
N LEU A 88 22.50 -38.78 -4.76
CA LEU A 88 21.85 -37.46 -4.83
C LEU A 88 21.83 -36.91 -6.26
N THR A 89 20.67 -36.49 -6.68
CA THR A 89 20.50 -35.73 -7.95
C THR A 89 20.98 -34.29 -7.77
N ASP A 90 21.33 -33.63 -8.87
CA ASP A 90 21.72 -32.19 -8.86
C ASP A 90 20.67 -31.29 -8.17
N LEU A 91 19.39 -31.61 -8.31
CA LEU A 91 18.32 -30.90 -7.66
C LEU A 91 18.31 -31.09 -6.13
N GLN A 92 18.61 -32.28 -5.65
CA GLN A 92 18.71 -32.57 -4.21
C GLN A 92 19.97 -31.92 -3.59
N ILE A 93 21.07 -31.89 -4.32
CA ILE A 93 22.28 -31.15 -3.93
C ILE A 93 21.95 -29.68 -3.76
N ARG A 94 21.25 -29.09 -4.74
CA ARG A 94 20.83 -27.71 -4.68
C ARG A 94 19.89 -27.43 -3.49
N GLY A 95 19.01 -28.38 -3.14
CA GLY A 95 18.13 -28.28 -1.97
C GLY A 95 18.90 -28.12 -0.66
N ILE A 96 19.92 -28.96 -0.45
CA ILE A 96 20.79 -28.92 0.74
C ILE A 96 21.52 -27.58 0.85
N GLU A 97 22.04 -27.06 -0.26
CA GLU A 97 22.70 -25.75 -0.31
C GLU A 97 21.75 -24.62 0.11
N LEU A 98 20.52 -24.63 -0.40
CA LEU A 98 19.51 -23.60 -0.13
C LEU A 98 19.04 -23.63 1.32
N GLU A 99 18.80 -24.81 1.88
CA GLU A 99 18.39 -24.97 3.28
C GLU A 99 19.47 -24.47 4.24
N GLU A 100 20.76 -24.75 3.95
CA GLU A 100 21.86 -24.22 4.75
C GLU A 100 21.98 -22.70 4.65
N ASN A 101 21.84 -22.16 3.45
CA ASN A 101 21.89 -20.72 3.23
C ASN A 101 20.74 -20.00 3.96
N LEU A 102 19.54 -20.60 4.04
CA LEU A 102 18.41 -20.04 4.77
C LEU A 102 18.66 -19.94 6.28
N ASN A 103 19.47 -20.82 6.85
CA ASN A 103 19.80 -20.85 8.27
C ASN A 103 20.93 -19.86 8.66
N ARG A 104 21.34 -18.96 7.77
CA ARG A 104 22.32 -17.91 8.07
C ARG A 104 21.71 -16.79 8.88
N GLU A 105 22.43 -16.31 9.88
CA GLU A 105 21.98 -15.22 10.77
C GLU A 105 22.01 -13.83 10.11
N ASP A 106 22.74 -13.64 9.00
CA ASP A 106 23.01 -12.37 8.34
C ASP A 106 22.11 -12.09 7.11
N LEU A 107 21.06 -12.90 6.89
CA LEU A 107 20.14 -12.71 5.79
C LEU A 107 19.24 -11.48 6.02
N ASN A 108 19.16 -10.61 5.01
CA ASN A 108 18.08 -9.64 4.97
C ASN A 108 16.75 -10.31 4.57
N TYR A 109 15.62 -9.62 4.80
CA TYR A 109 14.30 -10.22 4.57
C TYR A 109 14.04 -10.56 3.09
N ILE A 110 14.65 -9.84 2.13
CA ILE A 110 14.53 -10.09 0.69
C ILE A 110 15.24 -11.38 0.31
N GLU A 111 16.47 -11.55 0.81
CA GLU A 111 17.26 -12.77 0.60
C GLU A 111 16.55 -13.98 1.20
N GLU A 112 16.05 -13.86 2.43
CA GLU A 112 15.30 -14.93 3.10
C GLU A 112 14.05 -15.36 2.31
N ILE A 113 13.25 -14.39 1.82
CA ILE A 113 12.03 -14.65 1.04
C ILE A 113 12.38 -15.35 -0.28
N ASN A 114 13.40 -14.86 -0.99
CA ASN A 114 13.83 -15.45 -2.26
C ASN A 114 14.35 -16.87 -2.09
N LEU A 115 15.13 -17.14 -1.05
CA LEU A 115 15.58 -18.49 -0.73
C LEU A 115 14.41 -19.44 -0.44
N LYS A 116 13.42 -19.01 0.33
CA LYS A 116 12.23 -19.83 0.58
C LYS A 116 11.45 -20.14 -0.69
N LYS A 117 11.35 -19.17 -1.61
CA LYS A 117 10.72 -19.38 -2.91
C LYS A 117 11.51 -20.38 -3.74
N GLU A 118 12.83 -20.22 -3.83
CA GLU A 118 13.72 -21.13 -4.56
C GLU A 118 13.64 -22.56 -4.02
N ILE A 119 13.61 -22.73 -2.69
CA ILE A 119 13.40 -24.04 -2.03
C ILE A 119 12.05 -24.64 -2.45
N HIS A 120 10.95 -23.84 -2.38
CA HIS A 120 9.63 -24.33 -2.77
C HIS A 120 9.57 -24.77 -4.22
N GLU A 121 10.07 -23.96 -5.14
CA GLU A 121 10.10 -24.25 -6.58
C GLU A 121 10.95 -25.50 -6.88
N LEU A 122 12.07 -25.63 -6.20
CA LEU A 122 12.94 -26.80 -6.33
C LEU A 122 12.24 -28.08 -5.84
N GLN A 123 11.59 -28.05 -4.69
CA GLN A 123 10.85 -29.19 -4.16
C GLN A 123 9.70 -29.60 -5.10
N VAL A 124 9.00 -28.62 -5.67
CA VAL A 124 7.97 -28.88 -6.69
C VAL A 124 8.57 -29.47 -7.98
N ALA A 125 9.78 -29.05 -8.36
CA ALA A 125 10.49 -29.63 -9.51
C ALA A 125 10.92 -31.08 -9.29
N ILE A 126 11.35 -31.42 -8.07
CA ILE A 126 11.78 -32.79 -7.69
C ILE A 126 10.60 -33.76 -7.62
N TYR A 127 9.51 -33.36 -6.92
CA TYR A 127 8.43 -34.26 -6.55
C TYR A 127 7.15 -34.06 -7.38
N GLY A 128 7.11 -33.07 -8.27
CA GLY A 128 5.90 -32.63 -8.97
C GLY A 128 4.98 -31.80 -8.08
N LYS A 129 4.08 -31.02 -8.68
CA LYS A 129 3.10 -30.23 -7.95
C LYS A 129 1.98 -31.13 -7.42
N LYS A 130 1.66 -31.04 -6.14
CA LYS A 130 0.54 -31.75 -5.53
C LYS A 130 -0.79 -31.14 -6.01
N VAL A 131 -1.62 -31.94 -6.69
CA VAL A 131 -2.89 -31.47 -7.31
C VAL A 131 -4.08 -31.71 -6.41
N SER A 132 -3.97 -32.66 -5.46
CA SER A 132 -5.05 -33.04 -4.55
C SER A 132 -4.79 -32.58 -3.11
N THR A 133 -5.86 -32.30 -2.38
CA THR A 133 -5.80 -31.99 -0.94
C THR A 133 -5.64 -33.23 -0.05
N SER A 134 -5.74 -34.45 -0.62
CA SER A 134 -5.51 -35.69 0.14
C SER A 134 -4.09 -35.74 0.69
N PRO A 135 -3.88 -36.15 1.95
CA PRO A 135 -2.56 -36.30 2.53
C PRO A 135 -1.65 -37.22 1.73
N ASP A 136 -2.19 -38.29 1.19
CA ASP A 136 -1.44 -39.34 0.46
C ASP A 136 -1.29 -39.07 -1.02
N ALA A 137 -1.76 -37.91 -1.53
CA ALA A 137 -1.61 -37.57 -2.94
C ALA A 137 -0.13 -37.33 -3.30
N PRO A 138 0.35 -37.87 -4.44
CA PRO A 138 1.71 -37.62 -4.91
C PRO A 138 1.96 -36.14 -5.22
N GLY A 139 3.20 -35.71 -5.03
CA GLY A 139 3.61 -34.34 -5.30
C GLY A 139 3.94 -33.54 -4.04
N HIS A 140 4.41 -32.32 -4.25
CA HIS A 140 4.82 -31.39 -3.20
C HIS A 140 3.92 -30.14 -3.16
N SER A 141 3.49 -29.78 -1.97
CA SER A 141 2.65 -28.61 -1.74
C SER A 141 3.39 -27.53 -0.93
N MET A 142 2.84 -26.31 -0.93
CA MET A 142 3.34 -25.23 -0.06
C MET A 142 3.36 -25.65 1.44
N ARG A 143 2.38 -26.48 1.88
CA ARG A 143 2.34 -26.98 3.26
C ARG A 143 3.53 -27.91 3.55
N ASP A 144 3.92 -28.73 2.58
CA ASP A 144 5.07 -29.63 2.71
C ASP A 144 6.37 -28.84 2.80
N THR A 145 6.52 -27.76 2.00
CA THR A 145 7.65 -26.81 2.15
C THR A 145 7.64 -26.12 3.51
N ALA A 146 6.48 -25.67 3.98
CA ALA A 146 6.37 -25.02 5.30
C ALA A 146 6.78 -25.96 6.43
N ASN A 147 6.38 -27.23 6.35
CA ASN A 147 6.80 -28.27 7.28
C ASN A 147 8.31 -28.53 7.20
N LEU A 148 8.86 -28.62 5.99
CA LEU A 148 10.31 -28.80 5.77
C LEU A 148 11.11 -27.66 6.43
N LEU A 149 10.63 -26.42 6.30
CA LEU A 149 11.29 -25.23 6.85
C LEU A 149 10.93 -24.97 8.33
N ASN A 150 10.09 -25.80 8.92
CA ASN A 150 9.59 -25.65 10.30
C ASN A 150 8.95 -24.27 10.56
N ILE A 151 8.16 -23.78 9.61
CA ILE A 151 7.44 -22.51 9.70
C ILE A 151 5.93 -22.72 9.49
N ALA A 152 5.12 -21.75 9.93
CA ALA A 152 3.67 -21.81 9.70
C ALA A 152 3.36 -21.68 8.20
N PRO A 153 2.45 -22.49 7.62
CA PRO A 153 2.06 -22.40 6.21
C PRO A 153 1.57 -21.01 5.79
N ALA A 154 0.88 -20.29 6.68
CA ALA A 154 0.44 -18.92 6.43
C ALA A 154 1.62 -17.94 6.31
N SER A 155 2.71 -18.16 7.04
CA SER A 155 3.94 -17.36 6.92
C SER A 155 4.59 -17.57 5.56
N LEU A 156 4.79 -18.84 5.16
CA LEU A 156 5.35 -19.16 3.86
C LEU A 156 4.48 -18.59 2.71
N SER A 157 3.16 -18.70 2.82
CA SER A 157 2.24 -18.14 1.82
C SER A 157 2.44 -16.63 1.62
N ARG A 158 2.65 -15.88 2.71
CA ARG A 158 2.95 -14.44 2.64
C ARG A 158 4.31 -14.19 2.00
N ASP A 159 5.33 -14.95 2.41
CA ASP A 159 6.68 -14.82 1.87
C ASP A 159 6.69 -15.08 0.35
N LEU A 160 6.02 -16.15 -0.11
CA LEU A 160 5.91 -16.47 -1.55
C LEU A 160 5.17 -15.39 -2.33
N LYS A 161 4.09 -14.83 -1.78
CA LYS A 161 3.38 -13.71 -2.41
C LYS A 161 4.27 -12.47 -2.59
N ILE A 162 5.08 -12.15 -1.59
CA ILE A 162 6.04 -11.03 -1.68
C ILE A 162 7.08 -11.33 -2.75
N ALA A 163 7.65 -12.55 -2.77
CA ALA A 163 8.63 -12.95 -3.79
C ALA A 163 8.06 -12.89 -5.21
N ASP A 164 6.82 -13.32 -5.40
CA ASP A 164 6.13 -13.24 -6.71
C ASP A 164 5.90 -11.78 -7.13
N ALA A 165 5.57 -10.91 -6.20
CA ALA A 165 5.40 -9.49 -6.47
C ALA A 165 6.74 -8.81 -6.81
N MET A 166 7.85 -9.18 -6.15
CA MET A 166 9.20 -8.70 -6.48
C MET A 166 9.61 -9.06 -7.92
N GLN A 167 9.23 -10.24 -8.39
CA GLN A 167 9.49 -10.65 -9.77
C GLN A 167 8.59 -9.94 -10.78
N LYS A 168 7.32 -9.67 -10.44
CA LYS A 168 6.36 -9.00 -11.31
C LYS A 168 6.58 -7.49 -11.41
N PHE A 169 7.08 -6.88 -10.35
CA PHE A 169 7.27 -5.44 -10.21
C PHE A 169 8.71 -5.12 -9.76
N PRO A 170 9.72 -5.45 -10.59
CA PRO A 170 11.14 -5.25 -10.24
C PRO A 170 11.51 -3.76 -10.12
N GLU A 171 10.70 -2.85 -10.70
CA GLU A 171 10.88 -1.41 -10.63
C GLU A 171 10.59 -0.81 -9.26
N LEU A 172 9.89 -1.53 -8.40
CA LEU A 172 9.65 -1.10 -7.02
C LEU A 172 10.93 -1.23 -6.20
N GLN A 173 11.22 -0.21 -5.41
CA GLN A 173 12.44 -0.13 -4.60
C GLN A 173 12.29 -0.99 -3.33
N TRP A 174 12.27 -2.32 -3.48
CA TRP A 174 12.06 -3.29 -2.40
C TRP A 174 13.10 -3.19 -1.28
N ASP A 175 14.31 -2.78 -1.60
CA ASP A 175 15.42 -2.53 -0.67
C ASP A 175 15.14 -1.39 0.32
N ARG A 176 14.25 -0.46 0.00
CA ARG A 176 13.82 0.62 0.89
C ARG A 176 12.73 0.22 1.87
N ILE A 177 12.09 -0.91 1.66
CA ILE A 177 11.06 -1.43 2.54
C ILE A 177 11.74 -2.13 3.74
N LYS A 178 11.40 -1.71 4.95
CA LYS A 178 12.15 -2.10 6.14
C LYS A 178 11.98 -3.54 6.59
N ASN A 179 10.83 -4.15 6.30
CA ASN A 179 10.49 -5.48 6.82
C ASN A 179 9.41 -6.18 5.99
N LYS A 180 9.24 -7.48 6.22
CA LYS A 180 8.24 -8.34 5.55
C LYS A 180 6.80 -7.86 5.71
N GLN A 181 6.45 -7.29 6.85
CA GLN A 181 5.08 -6.86 7.12
C GLN A 181 4.69 -5.69 6.23
N ASP A 182 5.59 -4.74 6.05
CA ASP A 182 5.36 -3.59 5.18
C ASP A 182 5.39 -4.01 3.70
N ALA A 183 6.29 -4.93 3.33
CA ALA A 183 6.29 -5.54 1.99
C ALA A 183 4.96 -6.26 1.69
N PHE A 184 4.42 -7.03 2.63
CA PHE A 184 3.14 -7.72 2.44
C PHE A 184 1.94 -6.76 2.33
N LYS A 185 1.94 -5.66 3.09
CA LYS A 185 0.93 -4.60 2.96
C LYS A 185 0.97 -3.98 1.55
N LEU A 186 2.17 -3.67 1.04
CA LEU A 186 2.33 -3.13 -0.31
C LEU A 186 1.78 -4.10 -1.36
N VAL A 187 2.16 -5.38 -1.29
CA VAL A 187 1.66 -6.42 -2.21
C VAL A 187 0.12 -6.50 -2.17
N THR A 188 -0.46 -6.50 -0.97
CA THR A 188 -1.92 -6.57 -0.80
C THR A 188 -2.61 -5.34 -1.40
N SER A 189 -2.00 -4.17 -1.26
CA SER A 189 -2.50 -2.92 -1.85
C SER A 189 -2.49 -2.98 -3.38
N ILE A 190 -1.37 -3.43 -3.98
CA ILE A 190 -1.22 -3.59 -5.44
C ILE A 190 -2.25 -4.60 -5.99
N GLU A 191 -2.38 -5.77 -5.37
CA GLU A 191 -3.37 -6.78 -5.76
C GLU A 191 -4.80 -6.21 -5.69
N GLY A 192 -5.09 -5.46 -4.63
CA GLY A 192 -6.37 -4.78 -4.45
C GLY A 192 -6.65 -3.74 -5.54
N SER A 193 -5.66 -2.94 -5.91
CA SER A 193 -5.77 -1.92 -6.97
C SER A 193 -5.99 -2.57 -8.35
N ILE A 194 -5.24 -3.62 -8.67
CA ILE A 194 -5.42 -4.38 -9.92
C ILE A 194 -6.84 -4.99 -9.98
N GLY A 195 -7.30 -5.58 -8.88
CA GLY A 195 -8.65 -6.15 -8.79
C GLY A 195 -9.74 -5.09 -9.01
N ARG A 196 -9.62 -3.93 -8.40
CA ARG A 196 -10.56 -2.80 -8.59
C ARG A 196 -10.55 -2.32 -10.05
N MET A 197 -9.38 -2.11 -10.63
CA MET A 197 -9.26 -1.70 -12.03
C MET A 197 -9.94 -2.69 -13.00
N GLN A 198 -9.74 -3.99 -12.80
CA GLN A 198 -10.38 -5.01 -13.64
C GLN A 198 -11.90 -5.01 -13.47
N THR A 199 -12.39 -4.91 -12.23
CA THR A 199 -13.81 -4.84 -11.93
C THR A 199 -14.45 -3.60 -12.54
N ALA A 200 -13.82 -2.43 -12.38
CA ALA A 200 -14.31 -1.16 -12.95
C ALA A 200 -14.44 -1.25 -14.48
N LYS A 201 -13.43 -1.79 -15.16
CA LYS A 201 -13.49 -2.00 -16.63
C LYS A 201 -14.64 -2.93 -17.05
N ILE A 202 -14.90 -3.98 -16.28
CA ILE A 202 -16.03 -4.90 -16.57
C ILE A 202 -17.36 -4.18 -16.37
N VAL A 203 -17.49 -3.36 -15.33
CA VAL A 203 -18.69 -2.58 -15.05
C VAL A 203 -18.93 -1.55 -16.15
N GLU A 204 -17.91 -0.76 -16.51
CA GLU A 204 -18.01 0.22 -17.61
C GLU A 204 -18.42 -0.43 -18.94
N ALA A 205 -17.84 -1.59 -19.28
CA ALA A 205 -18.16 -2.31 -20.51
C ALA A 205 -19.60 -2.90 -20.53
N LYS A 206 -20.22 -3.12 -19.37
CA LYS A 206 -21.58 -3.66 -19.26
C LYS A 206 -22.68 -2.61 -19.33
N ILE A 207 -22.33 -1.33 -19.17
CA ILE A 207 -23.32 -0.24 -19.17
C ILE A 207 -23.88 -0.08 -20.56
N GLY A 208 -25.15 -0.47 -20.70
CA GLY A 208 -25.93 -0.23 -21.91
C GLY A 208 -26.40 1.23 -22.02
N SER A 209 -26.81 1.62 -23.22
CA SER A 209 -27.38 2.95 -23.51
C SER A 209 -28.64 3.30 -22.69
N THR A 210 -29.23 2.34 -21.99
CA THR A 210 -30.44 2.46 -21.19
C THR A 210 -30.23 2.99 -19.79
N ASP A 211 -29.01 2.91 -19.23
CA ASP A 211 -28.74 3.36 -17.87
C ASP A 211 -28.14 4.79 -17.85
N LYS A 212 -29.00 5.76 -18.18
CA LYS A 212 -28.60 7.17 -18.27
C LYS A 212 -28.01 7.72 -16.96
N GLN A 213 -28.49 7.24 -15.82
CA GLN A 213 -28.08 7.78 -14.51
C GLN A 213 -26.67 7.32 -14.14
N LYS A 214 -26.36 6.03 -14.32
CA LYS A 214 -24.99 5.52 -14.13
C LYS A 214 -24.01 6.20 -15.08
N LYS A 215 -24.40 6.35 -16.35
CA LYS A 215 -23.56 7.04 -17.33
C LYS A 215 -23.27 8.48 -16.91
N THR A 216 -24.28 9.23 -16.48
CA THR A 216 -24.08 10.60 -16.00
C THR A 216 -23.12 10.65 -14.80
N LEU A 217 -23.22 9.70 -13.86
CA LEU A 217 -22.29 9.59 -12.74
C LEU A 217 -20.85 9.32 -13.21
N PHE A 218 -20.66 8.39 -14.13
CA PHE A 218 -19.33 8.06 -14.64
C PHE A 218 -18.69 9.20 -15.43
N ASP A 219 -19.48 9.89 -16.24
CA ASP A 219 -19.04 11.04 -17.04
C ASP A 219 -18.71 12.27 -16.15
N ALA A 220 -19.30 12.36 -14.96
CA ALA A 220 -19.03 13.43 -14.02
C ALA A 220 -17.64 13.36 -13.37
N TYR A 221 -16.99 12.18 -13.34
CA TYR A 221 -15.68 11.96 -12.75
C TYR A 221 -14.59 11.89 -13.82
N ASN A 222 -13.76 12.92 -13.92
CA ASN A 222 -12.71 13.04 -14.93
C ASN A 222 -11.34 12.75 -14.33
N ILE A 223 -10.57 11.85 -14.96
CA ILE A 223 -9.15 11.68 -14.65
C ILE A 223 -8.36 12.70 -15.43
N ASN A 224 -7.99 13.79 -14.77
CA ASN A 224 -7.19 14.85 -15.34
C ASN A 224 -6.62 15.74 -14.22
N ASP A 225 -5.54 16.44 -14.49
CA ASP A 225 -5.13 17.56 -13.67
C ASP A 225 -6.21 18.64 -13.68
N PHE A 226 -6.52 19.19 -12.49
CA PHE A 226 -7.56 20.20 -12.35
C PHE A 226 -7.31 21.43 -13.23
N PHE A 227 -6.07 21.94 -13.26
CA PHE A 227 -5.75 23.14 -14.03
C PHE A 227 -5.88 22.91 -15.54
N VAL A 228 -5.56 21.72 -16.01
CA VAL A 228 -5.74 21.33 -17.41
C VAL A 228 -7.23 21.11 -17.73
N GLY A 229 -7.92 20.38 -16.87
CA GLY A 229 -9.33 20.02 -17.08
C GLY A 229 -10.25 21.24 -17.07
N ILE A 230 -10.00 22.20 -16.16
CA ILE A 230 -10.83 23.39 -16.00
C ILE A 230 -10.74 24.37 -17.18
N GLU A 231 -9.66 24.34 -17.95
CA GLU A 231 -9.49 25.21 -19.14
C GLU A 231 -10.61 24.97 -20.17
N SER A 232 -11.04 23.74 -20.33
CA SER A 232 -12.09 23.35 -21.28
C SER A 232 -13.50 23.79 -20.86
N LEU A 233 -13.67 24.21 -19.60
CA LEU A 233 -14.97 24.57 -19.06
C LEU A 233 -15.27 26.07 -19.29
N PRO A 234 -16.55 26.44 -19.53
CA PRO A 234 -16.91 27.82 -19.69
C PRO A 234 -16.73 28.63 -18.40
N ASN A 235 -16.46 29.94 -18.54
CA ASN A 235 -16.37 30.82 -17.39
C ASN A 235 -17.80 31.18 -16.88
N SER A 236 -17.88 31.64 -15.64
CA SER A 236 -19.12 32.12 -15.00
C SER A 236 -20.30 31.14 -15.10
N CYS A 237 -20.02 29.85 -14.95
CA CYS A 237 -21.04 28.83 -15.17
C CYS A 237 -21.40 27.98 -13.93
N PHE A 238 -20.57 27.92 -12.90
CA PHE A 238 -20.83 27.07 -11.73
C PHE A 238 -21.52 27.82 -10.60
N ASP A 239 -22.56 27.21 -10.08
CA ASP A 239 -23.41 27.82 -9.02
C ASP A 239 -22.86 27.45 -7.63
N LEU A 240 -22.12 26.34 -7.54
CA LEU A 240 -21.48 25.84 -6.31
C LEU A 240 -20.13 25.20 -6.64
N VAL A 241 -19.14 25.49 -5.83
CA VAL A 241 -17.84 24.83 -5.88
C VAL A 241 -17.57 24.17 -4.52
N GLU A 242 -17.17 22.90 -4.53
CA GLU A 242 -16.74 22.19 -3.33
C GLU A 242 -15.30 21.73 -3.52
N ILE A 243 -14.42 22.17 -2.61
CA ILE A 243 -12.98 21.94 -2.67
C ILE A 243 -12.53 21.19 -1.42
N ASP A 244 -12.01 19.97 -1.60
CA ASP A 244 -11.27 19.23 -0.57
C ASP A 244 -9.84 19.00 -1.06
N PRO A 245 -8.95 19.99 -0.94
CA PRO A 245 -7.62 19.94 -1.51
C PRO A 245 -6.70 19.02 -0.69
N PRO A 246 -5.55 18.55 -1.23
CA PRO A 246 -4.49 18.01 -0.39
C PRO A 246 -4.07 19.06 0.62
N TYR A 247 -3.90 18.66 1.91
CA TYR A 247 -3.69 19.62 3.01
C TYR A 247 -2.24 19.99 3.28
N ALA A 248 -1.30 19.40 2.55
CA ALA A 248 0.15 19.56 2.75
C ALA A 248 0.61 19.22 4.19
N ILE A 249 0.03 18.19 4.80
CA ILE A 249 0.28 17.78 6.20
C ILE A 249 1.16 16.53 6.34
N ASP A 250 1.82 16.10 5.27
CA ASP A 250 2.65 14.88 5.22
C ASP A 250 1.98 13.67 5.91
N LEU A 251 0.87 13.21 5.34
CA LEU A 251 0.09 12.09 5.88
C LEU A 251 0.93 10.83 6.11
N GLN A 252 2.01 10.63 5.35
CA GLN A 252 2.91 9.49 5.53
C GLN A 252 3.67 9.55 6.87
N LYS A 253 4.00 10.74 7.35
CA LYS A 253 4.61 10.93 8.69
C LYS A 253 3.57 10.81 9.81
N VAL A 254 2.35 11.26 9.58
CA VAL A 254 1.28 11.31 10.58
C VAL A 254 0.61 9.95 10.79
N LYS A 255 0.42 9.16 9.75
CA LYS A 255 -0.25 7.85 9.80
C LYS A 255 0.68 6.73 9.33
N LYS A 256 1.58 6.29 10.20
CA LYS A 256 2.44 5.12 9.96
C LYS A 256 1.59 3.88 9.68
N GLY A 257 1.76 3.27 8.50
CA GLY A 257 1.20 1.96 8.17
C GLY A 257 0.03 1.93 7.18
N TYR A 258 -0.34 3.06 6.60
CA TYR A 258 -1.25 3.09 5.45
C TYR A 258 -0.44 3.31 4.17
N ASN A 259 -0.66 2.48 3.17
CA ASN A 259 -0.13 2.70 1.83
C ASN A 259 -1.09 3.65 1.11
N TYR A 260 -0.66 4.89 0.90
CA TYR A 260 -1.43 5.90 0.18
C TYR A 260 -1.02 5.91 -1.30
N GLU A 261 -1.12 4.76 -1.98
CA GLU A 261 -0.95 4.73 -3.44
C GLU A 261 -1.92 5.73 -4.08
N GLY A 262 -1.34 6.71 -4.78
CA GLY A 262 -2.08 7.71 -5.53
C GLY A 262 -2.49 8.96 -4.73
N TYR A 263 -2.13 9.10 -3.47
CA TYR A 263 -2.32 10.36 -2.76
C TYR A 263 -1.17 11.31 -3.07
N ASN A 264 -1.46 12.31 -3.88
CA ASN A 264 -0.50 13.36 -4.26
C ASN A 264 -0.59 14.49 -3.25
N GLU A 265 0.39 14.61 -2.36
CA GLU A 265 0.53 15.78 -1.48
C GLU A 265 1.30 16.89 -2.20
N VAL A 266 0.87 18.12 -1.97
CA VAL A 266 1.62 19.30 -2.35
C VAL A 266 2.63 19.59 -1.23
N PRO A 267 3.92 19.88 -1.55
CA PRO A 267 4.88 20.30 -0.54
C PRO A 267 4.37 21.51 0.26
N VAL A 268 4.70 21.53 1.56
CA VAL A 268 4.23 22.61 2.46
C VAL A 268 4.62 23.99 1.95
N GLU A 269 5.83 24.11 1.39
CA GLU A 269 6.38 25.36 0.86
C GLU A 269 5.62 25.85 -0.39
N GLU A 270 5.08 24.94 -1.19
CA GLU A 270 4.38 25.24 -2.44
C GLU A 270 2.87 25.40 -2.23
N TYR A 271 2.36 24.96 -1.09
CA TYR A 271 0.93 24.93 -0.81
C TYR A 271 0.24 26.31 -0.89
N PRO A 272 0.82 27.42 -0.38
CA PRO A 272 0.21 28.74 -0.49
C PRO A 272 -0.03 29.19 -1.93
N GLU A 273 0.91 28.95 -2.84
CA GLU A 273 0.78 29.29 -4.25
C GLU A 273 -0.24 28.39 -4.95
N PHE A 274 -0.19 27.08 -4.65
CA PHE A 274 -1.12 26.09 -5.18
C PHE A 274 -2.56 26.44 -4.84
N ILE A 275 -2.88 26.65 -3.56
CA ILE A 275 -4.29 26.88 -3.15
C ILE A 275 -4.82 28.22 -3.66
N GLN A 276 -4.01 29.27 -3.70
CA GLN A 276 -4.39 30.55 -4.28
C GLN A 276 -4.68 30.43 -5.78
N SER A 277 -3.89 29.64 -6.51
CA SER A 277 -4.12 29.34 -7.93
C SER A 277 -5.43 28.58 -8.15
N VAL A 278 -5.73 27.59 -7.29
CA VAL A 278 -7.02 26.85 -7.31
C VAL A 278 -8.18 27.80 -7.07
N LEU A 279 -8.10 28.65 -6.06
CA LEU A 279 -9.16 29.62 -5.73
C LEU A 279 -9.43 30.61 -6.86
N ALA A 280 -8.37 31.17 -7.48
CA ALA A 280 -8.47 32.08 -8.62
C ALA A 280 -9.12 31.42 -9.85
N ALA A 281 -8.71 30.18 -10.15
CA ALA A 281 -9.30 29.39 -11.23
C ALA A 281 -10.79 29.12 -10.98
N CYS A 282 -11.15 28.70 -9.76
CA CYS A 282 -12.54 28.48 -9.37
C CYS A 282 -13.38 29.78 -9.45
N TYR A 283 -12.85 30.91 -8.94
CA TYR A 283 -13.54 32.20 -9.00
C TYR A 283 -13.91 32.61 -10.44
N THR A 284 -13.01 32.36 -11.39
CA THR A 284 -13.25 32.64 -12.81
C THR A 284 -14.36 31.76 -13.39
N LYS A 285 -14.47 30.52 -12.95
CA LYS A 285 -15.50 29.58 -13.45
C LYS A 285 -16.86 29.72 -12.76
N MET A 286 -16.91 30.35 -11.60
CA MET A 286 -18.12 30.55 -10.82
C MET A 286 -19.04 31.62 -11.39
N ALA A 287 -20.34 31.37 -11.34
CA ALA A 287 -21.38 32.30 -11.70
C ALA A 287 -21.40 33.54 -10.77
N ASP A 288 -22.07 34.62 -11.19
CA ASP A 288 -22.05 35.89 -10.45
C ASP A 288 -22.65 35.81 -9.04
N ASN A 289 -23.60 34.89 -8.81
CA ASN A 289 -24.20 34.63 -7.49
C ASN A 289 -24.01 33.16 -7.16
N SER A 290 -22.91 32.81 -6.50
CA SER A 290 -22.49 31.40 -6.30
C SER A 290 -21.75 31.20 -4.99
N TRP A 291 -21.74 29.96 -4.49
CA TRP A 291 -21.13 29.58 -3.27
C TRP A 291 -19.84 28.74 -3.51
N ILE A 292 -18.87 28.89 -2.61
CA ILE A 292 -17.70 28.04 -2.53
C ILE A 292 -17.60 27.46 -1.13
N ILE A 293 -17.29 26.17 -1.05
CA ILE A 293 -17.03 25.40 0.16
C ILE A 293 -15.59 24.92 0.07
N LEU A 294 -14.78 25.26 1.05
CA LEU A 294 -13.36 24.94 1.08
C LEU A 294 -13.01 24.22 2.38
N TRP A 295 -12.80 22.92 2.29
CA TRP A 295 -12.27 22.12 3.39
C TRP A 295 -10.79 22.43 3.61
N PHE A 296 -10.33 22.39 4.85
CA PHE A 296 -8.95 22.66 5.15
C PHE A 296 -8.50 22.04 6.48
N GLY A 297 -7.21 21.75 6.59
CA GLY A 297 -6.56 21.42 7.85
C GLY A 297 -6.28 22.72 8.64
N PRO A 298 -6.76 22.83 9.90
CA PRO A 298 -6.57 24.07 10.66
C PRO A 298 -5.11 24.38 11.01
N ASP A 299 -4.26 23.40 11.11
CA ASP A 299 -2.85 23.56 11.41
C ASP A 299 -2.02 23.19 10.14
N PRO A 300 -1.21 24.14 9.60
CA PRO A 300 -0.98 25.52 10.07
C PRO A 300 -1.88 26.59 9.40
N TRP A 301 -2.84 26.24 8.54
CA TRP A 301 -3.44 27.12 7.51
C TRP A 301 -4.65 27.94 7.96
N TYR A 302 -5.07 27.86 9.23
CA TYR A 302 -6.32 28.47 9.69
C TYR A 302 -6.45 29.97 9.36
N SER A 303 -5.41 30.75 9.68
CA SER A 303 -5.43 32.21 9.47
C SER A 303 -5.19 32.62 8.02
N ASP A 304 -4.48 31.81 7.27
CA ASP A 304 -4.10 32.16 5.91
C ASP A 304 -5.20 31.82 4.90
N MET A 305 -5.93 30.73 5.15
CA MET A 305 -7.02 30.31 4.27
C MET A 305 -8.09 31.40 4.09
N HIS A 306 -8.45 32.11 5.15
CA HIS A 306 -9.36 33.25 5.09
C HIS A 306 -8.83 34.37 4.18
N LYS A 307 -7.55 34.75 4.36
CA LYS A 307 -6.89 35.79 3.55
C LYS A 307 -6.80 35.39 2.06
N TRP A 308 -6.55 34.11 1.78
CA TRP A 308 -6.47 33.61 0.41
C TRP A 308 -7.83 33.61 -0.29
N LEU A 309 -8.92 33.33 0.44
CA LEU A 309 -10.28 33.48 -0.08
C LEU A 309 -10.58 34.95 -0.44
N GLU A 310 -10.28 35.90 0.47
CA GLU A 310 -10.46 37.33 0.21
C GLU A 310 -9.56 37.81 -0.95
N GLY A 311 -8.30 37.37 -0.97
CA GLY A 311 -7.35 37.68 -2.03
C GLY A 311 -7.75 37.18 -3.40
N ALA A 312 -8.50 36.09 -3.49
CA ALA A 312 -9.08 35.58 -4.73
C ALA A 312 -10.37 36.30 -5.15
N GLY A 313 -10.90 37.23 -4.34
CA GLY A 313 -12.07 38.04 -4.63
C GLY A 313 -13.38 37.53 -4.01
N PHE A 314 -13.33 36.48 -3.17
CA PHE A 314 -14.55 36.01 -2.49
C PHE A 314 -14.94 36.87 -1.32
N ASN A 315 -16.24 36.97 -1.08
CA ASN A 315 -16.80 37.51 0.15
C ASN A 315 -16.85 36.39 1.20
N THR A 316 -16.47 36.68 2.44
CA THR A 316 -16.52 35.72 3.55
C THR A 316 -16.73 36.46 4.88
N THR A 317 -17.29 35.80 5.87
CA THR A 317 -17.48 36.37 7.21
C THR A 317 -16.46 35.87 8.22
N GLY A 318 -15.53 35.00 7.81
CA GLY A 318 -14.64 34.31 8.73
C GLY A 318 -15.29 33.21 9.57
N LEU A 319 -16.60 33.01 9.43
CA LEU A 319 -17.29 31.86 10.02
C LEU A 319 -16.99 30.59 9.23
N VAL A 320 -16.90 29.49 9.94
CA VAL A 320 -16.69 28.16 9.34
C VAL A 320 -17.92 27.30 9.50
N GLY A 321 -18.13 26.38 8.56
CA GLY A 321 -18.98 25.24 8.74
C GLY A 321 -18.23 24.14 9.49
N ILE A 322 -18.89 23.41 10.35
CA ILE A 322 -18.29 22.38 11.19
C ILE A 322 -19.01 21.05 10.93
N TRP A 323 -18.25 20.04 10.51
CA TRP A 323 -18.72 18.67 10.55
C TRP A 323 -18.35 18.05 11.89
N ALA A 324 -19.35 17.86 12.77
CA ALA A 324 -19.21 17.17 14.06
C ALA A 324 -19.28 15.64 13.82
N LYS A 325 -18.22 14.93 14.17
CA LYS A 325 -18.09 13.48 13.95
C LYS A 325 -18.77 12.70 15.07
N GLY A 326 -19.97 12.23 14.85
CA GLY A 326 -20.66 11.38 15.83
C GLY A 326 -22.14 11.65 16.02
N ALA A 327 -22.67 12.75 15.52
CA ALA A 327 -24.08 13.07 15.68
C ALA A 327 -24.99 12.14 14.88
N ASP A 328 -26.17 11.92 15.45
CA ASP A 328 -27.29 11.32 14.75
C ASP A 328 -28.10 12.44 14.07
N PRO A 329 -28.50 12.30 12.79
CA PRO A 329 -29.37 13.25 12.13
C PRO A 329 -30.70 13.48 12.85
N GLU A 330 -31.14 12.51 13.67
CA GLU A 330 -32.36 12.62 14.46
C GLU A 330 -32.20 13.41 15.78
N GLY A 331 -31.00 13.94 16.05
CA GLY A 331 -30.87 15.17 16.82
C GLY A 331 -30.83 15.07 18.34
N THR A 332 -30.45 13.98 18.96
CA THR A 332 -30.58 13.94 20.42
C THR A 332 -29.35 14.34 21.20
N ASP A 333 -28.12 14.19 20.74
CA ASP A 333 -26.97 14.77 21.46
C ASP A 333 -25.68 14.75 20.62
N ILE A 334 -25.42 15.85 19.91
CA ILE A 334 -24.22 16.05 19.13
C ILE A 334 -22.95 15.92 20.02
N ILE A 335 -23.01 16.41 21.24
CA ILE A 335 -21.85 16.52 22.13
C ILE A 335 -21.47 15.16 22.74
N GLU A 336 -22.43 14.38 23.20
CA GLU A 336 -22.17 13.07 23.82
C GLU A 336 -21.76 11.99 22.82
N SER A 337 -22.21 12.11 21.58
CA SER A 337 -21.91 11.16 20.50
C SER A 337 -20.66 11.47 19.69
N CYS A 338 -20.08 12.67 19.81
CA CYS A 338 -18.86 13.05 19.12
C CYS A 338 -17.66 12.24 19.62
N SER A 339 -17.10 11.41 18.74
CA SER A 339 -15.89 10.65 19.01
C SER A 339 -14.78 11.05 18.04
N GLY A 340 -13.61 11.34 18.59
CA GLY A 340 -12.40 11.61 17.83
C GLY A 340 -11.32 10.60 18.13
N GLN A 341 -10.27 10.61 17.32
CA GLN A 341 -9.07 9.80 17.53
C GLN A 341 -7.87 10.71 17.75
N THR A 342 -6.98 10.32 18.67
CA THR A 342 -5.68 10.96 18.83
C THR A 342 -4.61 9.89 19.05
N HIS A 343 -3.44 10.10 18.48
CA HIS A 343 -2.25 9.27 18.74
C HIS A 343 -1.51 9.66 20.02
N MET A 344 -1.91 10.75 20.65
CA MET A 344 -1.28 11.30 21.86
C MET A 344 -2.34 11.63 22.94
N PRO A 345 -3.04 10.63 23.48
CA PRO A 345 -4.20 10.87 24.34
C PRO A 345 -3.86 11.59 25.66
N ASN A 346 -2.61 11.52 26.10
CA ASN A 346 -2.17 12.18 27.32
C ASN A 346 -1.80 13.66 27.14
N SER A 347 -1.70 14.15 25.89
CA SER A 347 -1.19 15.50 25.61
C SER A 347 -1.99 16.28 24.58
N ARG A 348 -2.94 15.65 23.87
CA ARG A 348 -3.77 16.28 22.84
C ARG A 348 -5.21 15.79 22.91
N LEU A 349 -6.14 16.70 22.65
CA LEU A 349 -7.54 16.35 22.47
C LEU A 349 -7.75 15.49 21.23
N ALA A 350 -8.74 14.63 21.29
CA ALA A 350 -9.19 13.87 20.13
C ALA A 350 -9.89 14.80 19.13
N ASN A 351 -9.54 14.69 17.84
CA ASN A 351 -10.13 15.51 16.80
C ASN A 351 -11.52 14.98 16.42
N ALA A 352 -12.56 15.58 16.99
CA ALA A 352 -13.97 15.18 16.86
C ALA A 352 -14.74 15.94 15.78
N TYR A 353 -14.10 16.82 15.03
CA TYR A 353 -14.72 17.60 13.97
C TYR A 353 -13.77 17.83 12.80
N GLU A 354 -14.33 18.20 11.65
CA GLU A 354 -13.64 18.85 10.53
C GLU A 354 -14.34 20.16 10.21
N MET A 355 -13.63 21.08 9.59
CA MET A 355 -14.20 22.39 9.26
C MET A 355 -13.96 22.75 7.80
N PHE A 356 -14.84 23.62 7.30
CA PHE A 356 -14.72 24.22 5.99
C PHE A 356 -15.05 25.70 6.04
N TYR A 357 -14.37 26.52 5.26
CA TYR A 357 -14.84 27.86 4.96
C TYR A 357 -15.97 27.79 3.94
N TYR A 358 -16.99 28.62 4.12
CA TYR A 358 -17.93 28.95 3.08
C TYR A 358 -17.81 30.42 2.72
N ALA A 359 -17.71 30.70 1.44
CA ALA A 359 -17.54 32.03 0.89
C ALA A 359 -18.38 32.14 -0.37
N TRP A 360 -18.49 33.34 -0.91
CA TRP A 360 -19.40 33.55 -2.03
C TRP A 360 -18.90 34.63 -2.99
N LYS A 361 -19.40 34.56 -4.22
CA LYS A 361 -19.28 35.55 -5.25
C LYS A 361 -20.64 36.22 -5.43
N GLY A 362 -20.69 37.55 -5.48
CA GLY A 362 -21.97 38.31 -5.61
C GLY A 362 -22.86 38.22 -4.36
N THR A 363 -24.15 37.93 -4.56
CA THR A 363 -25.15 37.85 -3.49
C THR A 363 -26.03 36.59 -3.63
N PRO A 364 -25.45 35.40 -3.48
CA PRO A 364 -26.20 34.14 -3.61
C PRO A 364 -27.14 33.93 -2.41
N THR A 365 -28.18 33.14 -2.60
CA THR A 365 -29.08 32.69 -1.54
C THR A 365 -28.77 31.25 -1.15
N LEU A 366 -28.99 30.88 0.11
CA LEU A 366 -28.89 29.49 0.55
C LEU A 366 -30.05 28.67 -0.04
N GLY A 367 -29.79 27.42 -0.39
CA GLY A 367 -30.80 26.43 -0.76
C GLY A 367 -31.70 26.06 0.41
N LYS A 368 -31.14 26.05 1.64
CA LYS A 368 -31.92 25.90 2.90
C LYS A 368 -31.71 27.12 3.80
N PRO A 369 -32.50 28.17 3.67
CA PRO A 369 -32.39 29.34 4.54
C PRO A 369 -32.59 29.00 6.01
N GLY A 370 -31.75 29.58 6.90
CA GLY A 370 -31.84 29.35 8.35
C GLY A 370 -31.15 28.09 8.84
N SER A 371 -30.42 27.37 7.99
CA SER A 371 -29.62 26.21 8.40
C SER A 371 -28.51 26.59 9.39
N SER A 372 -28.20 25.67 10.29
CA SER A 372 -27.02 25.76 11.15
C SER A 372 -25.74 25.59 10.34
N ASN A 373 -24.64 26.17 10.81
CA ASN A 373 -23.30 25.91 10.29
C ASN A 373 -22.62 24.70 10.96
N VAL A 374 -23.34 23.90 11.75
CA VAL A 374 -22.89 22.66 12.34
C VAL A 374 -23.66 21.48 11.76
N PHE A 375 -22.94 20.55 11.17
CA PHE A 375 -23.42 19.35 10.48
C PHE A 375 -23.01 18.12 11.29
N GLY A 376 -23.98 17.36 11.80
CA GLY A 376 -23.72 16.20 12.63
C GLY A 376 -23.90 14.90 11.84
N PHE A 377 -22.80 14.20 11.53
CA PHE A 377 -22.82 12.93 10.81
C PHE A 377 -21.69 12.00 11.25
N LYS A 378 -21.99 10.70 11.40
CA LYS A 378 -20.98 9.71 11.71
C LYS A 378 -19.98 9.55 10.56
N PRO A 379 -18.67 9.45 10.81
CA PRO A 379 -17.69 9.21 9.78
C PRO A 379 -17.85 7.84 9.14
N VAL A 380 -17.45 7.70 7.88
CA VAL A 380 -17.37 6.40 7.20
C VAL A 380 -16.40 5.51 7.97
N PRO A 381 -16.79 4.28 8.36
CA PRO A 381 -15.89 3.35 9.03
C PRO A 381 -14.62 3.08 8.22
N ALA A 382 -13.45 3.04 8.86
CA ALA A 382 -12.16 2.88 8.18
C ALA A 382 -12.10 1.64 7.25
N SER A 383 -12.78 0.55 7.62
CA SER A 383 -12.88 -0.67 6.80
C SER A 383 -13.70 -0.54 5.52
N ARG A 384 -14.51 0.52 5.39
CA ARG A 384 -15.38 0.78 4.23
C ARG A 384 -14.90 1.94 3.38
N LYS A 385 -13.90 2.69 3.83
CA LYS A 385 -13.38 3.84 3.09
C LYS A 385 -12.71 3.41 1.79
N SER A 386 -13.09 4.05 0.70
CA SER A 386 -12.42 3.96 -0.60
C SER A 386 -11.33 5.03 -0.78
N HIS A 387 -11.37 6.10 0.04
CA HIS A 387 -10.40 7.18 0.07
C HIS A 387 -10.06 7.55 1.52
N PRO A 388 -8.80 7.93 1.84
CA PRO A 388 -8.36 8.22 3.22
C PRO A 388 -9.21 9.29 3.94
N THR A 389 -9.63 10.32 3.21
CA THR A 389 -10.42 11.45 3.72
C THR A 389 -11.90 11.35 3.34
N GLU A 390 -12.41 10.17 3.00
CA GLU A 390 -13.79 9.98 2.55
C GLU A 390 -14.81 10.48 3.57
N ARG A 391 -15.68 11.39 3.12
CA ARG A 391 -16.81 11.94 3.88
C ARG A 391 -18.09 11.17 3.60
N PRO A 392 -19.02 11.09 4.59
CA PRO A 392 -20.32 10.43 4.37
C PRO A 392 -21.14 11.07 3.25
N LEU A 393 -21.89 10.26 2.51
CA LEU A 393 -22.80 10.75 1.44
C LEU A 393 -23.86 11.68 2.01
N GLU A 394 -24.41 11.34 3.17
CA GLU A 394 -25.44 12.10 3.87
C GLU A 394 -24.95 13.50 4.26
N LEU A 395 -23.71 13.61 4.76
CA LEU A 395 -23.07 14.88 5.03
C LEU A 395 -22.94 15.73 3.77
N MET A 396 -22.40 15.14 2.70
CA MET A 396 -22.21 15.87 1.44
C MET A 396 -23.54 16.29 0.82
N SER A 397 -24.57 15.45 0.90
CA SER A 397 -25.93 15.78 0.46
C SER A 397 -26.51 16.97 1.24
N ASP A 398 -26.33 16.97 2.56
CA ASP A 398 -26.85 18.06 3.41
C ASP A 398 -26.13 19.39 3.14
N ILE A 399 -24.80 19.36 3.03
CA ILE A 399 -24.01 20.54 2.67
C ILE A 399 -24.42 21.06 1.28
N LEU A 400 -24.42 20.20 0.25
CA LEU A 400 -24.74 20.63 -1.11
C LEU A 400 -26.14 21.23 -1.21
N THR A 401 -27.12 20.63 -0.55
CA THR A 401 -28.51 21.16 -0.55
C THR A 401 -28.70 22.39 0.34
N THR A 402 -27.78 22.63 1.29
CA THR A 402 -27.76 23.87 2.07
C THR A 402 -27.32 25.06 1.23
N PHE A 403 -26.32 24.89 0.37
CA PHE A 403 -25.76 25.99 -0.43
C PHE A 403 -26.28 26.03 -1.87
N GLY A 404 -26.74 24.90 -2.43
CA GLY A 404 -27.26 24.77 -3.78
C GLY A 404 -28.72 24.32 -3.82
N VAL A 405 -29.30 24.36 -5.00
CA VAL A 405 -30.68 23.93 -5.30
C VAL A 405 -30.68 22.90 -6.44
N GLU A 406 -31.82 22.24 -6.67
CA GLU A 406 -31.99 21.38 -7.85
C GLU A 406 -31.67 22.17 -9.13
N GLY A 407 -30.87 21.58 -10.02
CA GLY A 407 -30.38 22.23 -11.24
C GLY A 407 -29.06 22.99 -11.09
N SER A 408 -28.51 23.16 -9.87
CA SER A 408 -27.22 23.80 -9.67
C SER A 408 -26.11 23.03 -10.35
N ARG A 409 -25.17 23.72 -10.98
CA ARG A 409 -23.94 23.16 -11.56
C ARG A 409 -22.83 23.18 -10.50
N VAL A 410 -22.28 22.03 -10.22
CA VAL A 410 -21.32 21.83 -9.13
C VAL A 410 -19.96 21.50 -9.70
N LEU A 411 -18.92 22.26 -9.32
CA LEU A 411 -17.54 21.97 -9.63
C LEU A 411 -16.84 21.34 -8.43
N VAL A 412 -16.14 20.22 -8.64
CA VAL A 412 -15.38 19.50 -7.63
C VAL A 412 -13.94 19.34 -8.11
N PRO A 413 -13.04 20.28 -7.79
CA PRO A 413 -11.65 20.26 -8.24
C PRO A 413 -10.85 19.00 -7.85
N PHE A 414 -11.19 18.37 -6.73
CA PHE A 414 -10.51 17.17 -6.20
C PHE A 414 -11.58 16.15 -5.79
N ALA A 415 -11.94 15.27 -6.71
CA ALA A 415 -13.10 14.38 -6.55
C ALA A 415 -12.89 13.27 -5.51
N GLY A 416 -11.65 12.80 -5.29
CA GLY A 416 -11.29 11.78 -4.30
C GLY A 416 -12.19 10.54 -4.36
N SER A 417 -12.98 10.29 -3.31
CA SER A 417 -13.93 9.17 -3.26
C SER A 417 -15.13 9.29 -4.20
N GLY A 418 -15.38 10.48 -4.77
CA GLY A 418 -16.52 10.82 -5.61
C GLY A 418 -17.85 10.99 -4.86
N ASN A 419 -17.86 10.98 -3.53
CA ASN A 419 -19.11 11.10 -2.76
C ASN A 419 -19.82 12.42 -3.01
N THR A 420 -19.10 13.52 -3.22
CA THR A 420 -19.66 14.81 -3.60
C THR A 420 -20.42 14.74 -4.94
N LEU A 421 -19.85 14.03 -5.94
CA LEU A 421 -20.49 13.85 -7.25
C LEU A 421 -21.78 13.02 -7.14
N ILE A 422 -21.73 11.92 -6.38
CA ILE A 422 -22.91 11.08 -6.12
C ILE A 422 -24.01 11.90 -5.44
N SER A 423 -23.67 12.60 -4.34
CA SER A 423 -24.60 13.40 -3.57
C SER A 423 -25.21 14.53 -4.40
N ALA A 424 -24.44 15.18 -5.27
CA ALA A 424 -24.93 16.20 -6.18
C ALA A 424 -25.97 15.64 -7.17
N ILE A 425 -25.69 14.49 -7.81
CA ILE A 425 -26.64 13.88 -8.76
C ILE A 425 -27.90 13.39 -8.05
N GLN A 426 -27.78 12.80 -6.85
CA GLN A 426 -28.93 12.40 -6.04
C GLN A 426 -29.80 13.61 -5.64
N SER A 427 -29.16 14.76 -5.47
CA SER A 427 -29.84 16.05 -5.21
C SER A 427 -30.28 16.76 -6.50
N LYS A 428 -30.25 16.06 -7.64
CA LYS A 428 -30.63 16.59 -8.98
C LYS A 428 -29.83 17.81 -9.42
N MET A 429 -28.57 17.88 -9.02
CA MET A 429 -27.57 18.85 -9.46
C MET A 429 -26.73 18.27 -10.59
N PHE A 430 -25.93 19.10 -11.27
CA PHE A 430 -25.10 18.75 -12.40
C PHE A 430 -23.60 18.89 -12.02
N PRO A 431 -22.97 17.86 -11.43
CA PRO A 431 -21.58 17.94 -11.03
C PRO A 431 -20.62 17.65 -12.18
N ILE A 432 -19.42 18.22 -12.06
CA ILE A 432 -18.20 17.79 -12.76
C ILE A 432 -17.05 17.82 -11.78
N GLY A 433 -16.25 16.76 -11.77
CA GLY A 433 -15.10 16.66 -10.87
C GLY A 433 -13.86 16.14 -11.58
N PHE A 434 -12.70 16.45 -10.99
CA PHE A 434 -11.39 16.08 -11.46
C PHE A 434 -10.63 15.34 -10.36
N ASP A 435 -9.81 14.38 -10.74
CA ASP A 435 -8.82 13.72 -9.87
C ASP A 435 -7.68 13.18 -10.73
N LEU A 436 -6.50 13.05 -10.15
CA LEU A 436 -5.33 12.49 -10.84
C LEU A 436 -5.31 10.97 -10.80
N THR A 437 -6.05 10.35 -9.89
CA THR A 437 -5.85 8.95 -9.50
C THR A 437 -6.90 8.02 -10.09
N GLN A 438 -6.51 7.20 -11.06
CA GLN A 438 -7.40 6.19 -11.66
C GLN A 438 -7.96 5.22 -10.62
N ALA A 439 -7.18 4.81 -9.61
CA ALA A 439 -7.63 3.89 -8.57
C ALA A 439 -8.82 4.43 -7.74
N TYR A 440 -8.92 5.74 -7.57
CA TYR A 440 -10.08 6.37 -6.92
C TYR A 440 -11.30 6.33 -7.83
N LYS A 441 -11.14 6.62 -9.12
CA LYS A 441 -12.22 6.46 -10.10
C LYS A 441 -12.70 5.02 -10.20
N ASP A 442 -11.81 4.04 -10.20
CA ASP A 442 -12.19 2.62 -10.21
C ASP A 442 -13.04 2.26 -8.98
N SER A 443 -12.66 2.75 -7.81
CA SER A 443 -13.42 2.56 -6.58
C SER A 443 -14.79 3.26 -6.63
N TYR A 444 -14.84 4.46 -7.21
CA TYR A 444 -16.06 5.22 -7.44
C TYR A 444 -17.04 4.49 -8.37
N ILE A 445 -16.55 3.94 -9.50
CA ILE A 445 -17.35 3.17 -10.46
C ILE A 445 -17.99 1.95 -9.79
N ILE A 446 -17.21 1.20 -9.00
CA ILE A 446 -17.72 0.04 -8.25
C ILE A 446 -18.79 0.47 -7.23
N LYS A 447 -18.56 1.59 -6.53
CA LYS A 447 -19.50 2.14 -5.56
C LYS A 447 -20.83 2.53 -6.24
N VAL A 448 -20.76 3.24 -7.35
CA VAL A 448 -21.94 3.62 -8.14
C VAL A 448 -22.69 2.39 -8.64
N ASP A 449 -21.99 1.37 -9.15
CA ASP A 449 -22.64 0.13 -9.62
C ASP A 449 -23.38 -0.62 -8.51
N ALA A 450 -22.82 -0.60 -7.30
CA ALA A 450 -23.45 -1.23 -6.14
C ALA A 450 -24.68 -0.46 -5.59
N MET A 451 -24.85 0.83 -5.97
CA MET A 451 -25.97 1.67 -5.51
C MET A 451 -27.19 1.63 -6.44
N PHE A 452 -26.99 1.26 -7.68
CA PHE A 452 -28.00 1.23 -8.75
C PHE A 452 -28.03 -0.13 -9.48
#